data_8ac8e19e33e5cb1752352d3cd348a292
#
_entry.id   8ac8e19e33e5cb1752352d3cd348a292
#
_cell.length_a   1.000
_cell.length_b   1.000
_cell.length_c   1.000
_cell.angle_alpha   90.00
_cell.angle_beta   90.00
_cell.angle_gamma   90.00
#
_symmetry.space_group_name_H-M   'P 1'
#
loop_
_entity.id
_entity.type
_entity.pdbx_description
1 polymer ?
#
loop_
_entity_poly.entity_id
_entity_poly.type
_entity_poly.pdbx_seq_one_letter_code
_entity_poly.pdbx_strand_id
1 'polypeptide(L)'
;MLSGLRGRVPSAPGLVVVEQLAVMSNKSSPPSRPSRTSPSARRRPRVTHGAEIAHTDASPEVPTTMKGRLRHYLPFIGVPNVVLVLGIAVLCLGTILLSGGRPAALPAAIAETWFVVHGVPVTVDGVTLGAIPLLPAVGVVALIAWRVRAATKDRVSILDLYAIASLVILIPFTLSAVAWFMVADASAVFPVAPPAVHKGLFIPVLIHLVGMACGMNAKLWAALCRRVGVPVEFVSITGAMINLALRLLAAAAVVFLVLLAFGVLRIGELLDAYPTLGFSGVAGLIFASVLYLPNAAVGMLAVLFGTPISIAEGSVSLFGAVVPPLPPIPLFAAIPGHVAVWAPVFLIVPAAVIIHFFIRRRLGGFDVVLFAAWAAVFGLVSGLLAGGNVGAYGWIGPSPWIFMLAAAAWVGGIAGATWLIASFTRPRVEEEEMLDGDPQGTPAPKPEPKAEPEETAESSESAEAGLQEDKS
;
A
#
# COMPACT_ATOMS: atom_id res chain seq x y z
N MET A 1 55.34 28.88 -33.32
CA MET A 1 56.53 28.24 -32.72
C MET A 1 56.02 27.03 -32.00
N LEU A 2 56.21 25.90 -32.67
CA LEU A 2 56.99 24.71 -32.30
C LEU A 2 56.33 23.92 -31.15
N SER A 3 55.64 22.84 -31.51
CA SER A 3 56.13 21.45 -31.62
C SER A 3 56.21 20.79 -30.22
N GLY A 4 55.43 19.83 -29.89
CA GLY A 4 55.52 18.43 -30.25
C GLY A 4 55.91 17.66 -28.99
N LEU A 5 55.20 16.64 -28.68
CA LEU A 5 55.79 15.33 -28.39
C LEU A 5 54.67 14.31 -28.06
N ARG A 6 54.70 13.29 -28.93
CA ARG A 6 54.02 12.00 -28.79
C ARG A 6 54.66 11.21 -27.65
N GLY A 7 53.90 10.40 -27.00
CA GLY A 7 54.42 9.37 -26.08
C GLY A 7 53.36 8.41 -25.59
N ARG A 8 53.10 7.40 -26.38
CA ARG A 8 52.97 5.96 -26.07
C ARG A 8 51.99 5.48 -25.00
N VAL A 9 51.03 4.74 -25.48
CA VAL A 9 50.27 3.63 -24.82
C VAL A 9 51.22 2.46 -24.48
N PRO A 10 50.97 1.71 -23.44
CA PRO A 10 50.99 0.23 -23.54
C PRO A 10 49.66 -0.36 -23.04
N SER A 11 49.02 -1.00 -23.93
CA SER A 11 48.58 -2.40 -24.06
C SER A 11 48.33 -3.20 -22.77
N ALA A 12 47.13 -3.78 -22.73
CA ALA A 12 46.65 -4.87 -21.91
C ALA A 12 47.46 -6.17 -22.08
N PRO A 13 47.32 -7.10 -21.10
CA PRO A 13 46.67 -8.37 -21.44
C PRO A 13 45.76 -8.82 -20.26
N GLY A 14 44.83 -9.72 -20.35
CA GLY A 14 44.46 -10.73 -21.29
C GLY A 14 43.15 -11.36 -20.86
N LEU A 15 42.32 -11.50 -21.82
CA LEU A 15 41.10 -12.33 -21.79
C LEU A 15 41.48 -13.78 -21.59
N VAL A 16 40.77 -14.53 -20.75
CA VAL A 16 40.58 -15.98 -20.91
C VAL A 16 39.11 -16.30 -20.86
N VAL A 17 38.62 -16.54 -22.05
CA VAL A 17 37.35 -17.19 -22.36
C VAL A 17 37.52 -18.68 -22.08
N VAL A 18 36.58 -19.28 -21.34
CA VAL A 18 36.32 -20.72 -21.42
C VAL A 18 34.84 -20.93 -21.67
N GLU A 19 34.60 -21.13 -22.95
CA GLU A 19 33.40 -21.69 -23.53
C GLU A 19 33.62 -23.22 -23.59
N GLN A 20 32.68 -23.98 -23.03
CA GLN A 20 32.44 -25.39 -23.44
C GLN A 20 31.00 -25.76 -23.06
N LEU A 21 30.15 -25.72 -24.04
CA LEU A 21 29.65 -26.83 -24.87
C LEU A 21 28.66 -27.76 -24.13
N ALA A 22 27.45 -27.58 -24.53
CA ALA A 22 26.34 -28.52 -24.44
C ALA A 22 26.63 -29.81 -25.20
N VAL A 23 26.33 -30.95 -24.60
CA VAL A 23 26.04 -32.18 -25.34
C VAL A 23 24.83 -32.86 -24.71
N MET A 24 23.85 -33.04 -25.57
CA MET A 24 22.67 -33.90 -25.41
C MET A 24 23.09 -35.34 -25.09
N SER A 25 22.38 -36.00 -24.20
CA SER A 25 22.14 -37.45 -24.40
C SER A 25 20.82 -37.86 -23.73
N ASN A 26 19.93 -38.23 -24.61
CA ASN A 26 18.72 -38.96 -24.44
C ASN A 26 19.05 -40.44 -24.24
N LYS A 27 18.58 -41.11 -23.17
CA LYS A 27 18.39 -42.57 -23.19
C LYS A 27 17.47 -43.07 -22.08
N SER A 28 16.30 -43.42 -22.50
CA SER A 28 15.57 -44.69 -22.28
C SER A 28 15.69 -45.43 -20.95
N SER A 29 14.57 -45.62 -20.32
CA SER A 29 14.31 -46.62 -19.28
C SER A 29 14.52 -48.04 -19.76
N PRO A 30 14.91 -48.97 -18.89
CA PRO A 30 14.53 -50.36 -19.02
C PRO A 30 13.89 -50.96 -17.74
N PRO A 31 13.38 -52.19 -17.83
CA PRO A 31 12.18 -52.61 -17.17
C PRO A 31 12.37 -53.33 -15.83
N SER A 32 11.24 -53.48 -15.14
CA SER A 32 10.98 -54.28 -13.94
C SER A 32 11.41 -55.76 -14.12
N ARG A 33 12.01 -56.33 -13.05
CA ARG A 33 11.93 -57.75 -12.72
C ARG A 33 12.40 -58.05 -11.27
N PRO A 34 12.16 -59.26 -10.72
CA PRO A 34 11.04 -59.55 -9.79
C PRO A 34 11.53 -59.92 -8.37
N SER A 35 10.54 -60.08 -7.51
CA SER A 35 10.61 -60.57 -6.14
C SER A 35 11.46 -61.86 -5.96
N ARG A 36 12.30 -61.87 -4.92
CA ARG A 36 12.78 -63.12 -4.30
C ARG A 36 12.50 -63.13 -2.83
N THR A 37 11.72 -64.09 -2.45
CA THR A 37 11.34 -64.52 -1.12
C THR A 37 12.49 -65.10 -0.30
N SER A 38 12.54 -64.70 1.01
CA SER A 38 12.90 -65.51 2.19
C SER A 38 14.39 -65.72 2.54
N PRO A 39 14.77 -66.05 3.76
CA PRO A 39 13.99 -66.46 4.92
C PRO A 39 14.34 -65.78 6.26
N SER A 40 13.45 -66.04 7.22
CA SER A 40 13.53 -65.74 8.64
C SER A 40 14.88 -65.97 9.34
N ALA A 41 15.37 -64.97 10.06
CA ALA A 41 16.37 -65.17 11.13
C ALA A 41 15.98 -64.46 12.41
N ARG A 42 15.61 -65.24 13.34
CA ARG A 42 15.70 -65.11 14.85
C ARG A 42 15.83 -63.72 15.43
N ARG A 43 14.75 -63.30 16.09
CA ARG A 43 14.72 -62.24 17.12
C ARG A 43 15.75 -62.49 18.21
N ARG A 44 16.64 -61.52 18.44
CA ARG A 44 17.30 -61.31 19.77
C ARG A 44 16.66 -60.08 20.40
N PRO A 45 16.32 -60.09 21.69
CA PRO A 45 15.81 -58.90 22.37
C PRO A 45 16.98 -57.96 22.64
N ARG A 46 16.96 -56.78 22.00
CA ARG A 46 17.88 -55.70 22.31
C ARG A 46 17.18 -54.81 23.30
N VAL A 47 17.67 -54.82 24.52
CA VAL A 47 17.34 -53.86 25.56
C VAL A 47 17.92 -52.53 25.09
N THR A 48 17.07 -51.62 24.69
CA THR A 48 17.42 -50.22 24.41
C THR A 48 16.90 -49.41 25.56
N HIS A 49 17.83 -48.96 26.41
CA HIS A 49 17.65 -47.70 27.13
C HIS A 49 17.67 -46.58 26.05
N GLY A 50 16.52 -46.29 25.50
CA GLY A 50 16.29 -45.13 24.70
C GLY A 50 15.70 -44.07 25.63
N ALA A 51 16.48 -43.04 25.95
CA ALA A 51 15.92 -41.77 26.34
C ALA A 51 15.08 -41.32 25.16
N GLU A 52 13.78 -41.39 25.32
CA GLU A 52 12.78 -40.81 24.44
C GLU A 52 12.94 -39.29 24.55
N ILE A 53 13.81 -38.72 23.72
CA ILE A 53 13.80 -37.31 23.44
C ILE A 53 12.43 -37.10 22.74
N ALA A 54 11.44 -36.77 23.54
CA ALA A 54 10.21 -36.22 23.06
C ALA A 54 10.56 -34.94 22.26
N HIS A 55 10.78 -35.10 20.95
CA HIS A 55 10.60 -34.00 20.03
C HIS A 55 9.13 -33.59 20.15
N THR A 56 8.87 -32.74 21.11
CA THR A 56 7.66 -31.97 21.18
C THR A 56 7.69 -31.06 19.96
N ASP A 57 7.25 -31.55 18.80
CA ASP A 57 6.72 -30.71 17.75
C ASP A 57 5.48 -30.03 18.32
N ALA A 58 5.70 -29.10 19.24
CA ALA A 58 4.70 -28.18 19.71
C ALA A 58 4.45 -27.25 18.52
N SER A 59 3.56 -27.66 17.62
CA SER A 59 2.85 -26.68 16.79
C SER A 59 2.41 -25.59 17.73
N PRO A 60 2.71 -24.31 17.47
CA PRO A 60 2.37 -23.24 18.39
C PRO A 60 0.87 -23.29 18.62
N GLU A 61 0.46 -23.66 19.85
CA GLU A 61 -0.94 -23.76 20.24
C GLU A 61 -1.59 -22.41 19.99
N VAL A 62 -2.53 -22.37 19.03
CA VAL A 62 -3.31 -21.18 18.73
C VAL A 62 -4.07 -20.80 20.01
N PRO A 63 -3.87 -19.63 20.60
CA PRO A 63 -4.51 -19.25 21.84
C PRO A 63 -6.04 -19.30 21.69
N THR A 64 -6.72 -20.06 22.54
CA THR A 64 -8.18 -20.22 22.49
C THR A 64 -8.93 -19.07 23.13
N THR A 65 -8.29 -18.38 24.11
CA THR A 65 -8.90 -17.25 24.82
C THR A 65 -8.52 -15.91 24.21
N MET A 66 -9.40 -14.90 24.30
CA MET A 66 -9.10 -13.53 23.83
C MET A 66 -7.86 -12.92 24.52
N LYS A 67 -7.70 -13.14 25.82
CA LYS A 67 -6.50 -12.73 26.59
C LYS A 67 -5.22 -13.35 26.03
N GLY A 68 -5.26 -14.63 25.70
CA GLY A 68 -4.13 -15.34 25.08
C GLY A 68 -3.78 -14.76 23.70
N ARG A 69 -4.81 -14.46 22.88
CA ARG A 69 -4.65 -13.84 21.56
C ARG A 69 -4.04 -12.45 21.65
N LEU A 70 -4.56 -11.58 22.53
CA LEU A 70 -4.00 -10.26 22.78
C LEU A 70 -2.53 -10.35 23.19
N ARG A 71 -2.16 -11.26 24.11
CA ARG A 71 -0.76 -11.46 24.53
C ARG A 71 0.11 -11.96 23.38
N HIS A 72 -0.43 -12.81 22.51
CA HIS A 72 0.28 -13.33 21.33
C HIS A 72 0.56 -12.23 20.30
N TYR A 73 -0.43 -11.37 20.00
CA TYR A 73 -0.29 -10.32 18.99
C TYR A 73 0.31 -9.01 19.52
N LEU A 74 0.40 -8.82 20.84
CA LEU A 74 0.95 -7.62 21.46
C LEU A 74 2.37 -7.27 20.95
N PRO A 75 3.33 -8.21 20.80
CA PRO A 75 4.66 -7.87 20.29
C PRO A 75 4.64 -7.37 18.85
N PHE A 76 3.70 -7.84 18.02
CA PHE A 76 3.62 -7.41 16.61
C PHE A 76 3.23 -5.95 16.47
N ILE A 77 2.37 -5.43 17.34
CA ILE A 77 1.89 -4.05 17.29
C ILE A 77 2.59 -3.17 18.32
N GLY A 78 2.90 -3.71 19.50
CA GLY A 78 3.52 -2.95 20.60
C GLY A 78 4.97 -2.59 20.33
N VAL A 79 5.80 -3.55 19.88
CA VAL A 79 7.23 -3.31 19.63
C VAL A 79 7.45 -2.18 18.61
N PRO A 80 6.78 -2.13 17.43
CA PRO A 80 6.95 -1.02 16.51
C PRO A 80 6.66 0.34 17.15
N ASN A 81 5.61 0.42 17.97
CA ASN A 81 5.25 1.67 18.65
C ASN A 81 6.29 2.08 19.70
N VAL A 82 6.83 1.13 20.46
CA VAL A 82 7.92 1.40 21.41
C VAL A 82 9.16 1.89 20.66
N VAL A 83 9.54 1.24 19.58
CA VAL A 83 10.69 1.65 18.74
C VAL A 83 10.46 3.04 18.16
N LEU A 84 9.24 3.36 17.72
CA LEU A 84 8.88 4.68 17.20
C LEU A 84 9.03 5.75 18.30
N VAL A 85 8.48 5.53 19.49
CA VAL A 85 8.58 6.47 20.62
C VAL A 85 10.03 6.67 21.03
N LEU A 86 10.82 5.59 21.13
CA LEU A 86 12.25 5.69 21.44
C LEU A 86 13.01 6.44 20.35
N GLY A 87 12.73 6.18 19.09
CA GLY A 87 13.33 6.91 17.96
C GLY A 87 13.01 8.41 18.01
N ILE A 88 11.75 8.77 18.28
CA ILE A 88 11.34 10.16 18.50
C ILE A 88 12.10 10.78 19.68
N ALA A 89 12.20 10.08 20.81
CA ALA A 89 12.88 10.58 21.98
C ALA A 89 14.38 10.85 21.72
N VAL A 90 15.05 9.94 21.03
CA VAL A 90 16.46 10.10 20.62
C VAL A 90 16.63 11.28 19.67
N LEU A 91 15.72 11.43 18.68
CA LEU A 91 15.75 12.54 17.73
C LEU A 91 15.56 13.87 18.45
N CYS A 92 14.55 13.99 19.32
CA CYS A 92 14.28 15.23 20.07
C CYS A 92 15.43 15.58 21.01
N LEU A 93 15.98 14.59 21.74
CA LEU A 93 17.12 14.80 22.61
C LEU A 93 18.34 15.27 21.82
N GLY A 94 18.65 14.60 20.71
CA GLY A 94 19.75 14.99 19.82
C GLY A 94 19.59 16.41 19.29
N THR A 95 18.38 16.76 18.85
CA THR A 95 18.09 18.13 18.34
C THR A 95 18.26 19.17 19.44
N ILE A 96 17.74 18.94 20.66
CA ILE A 96 17.85 19.84 21.80
C ILE A 96 19.32 20.05 22.17
N LEU A 97 20.11 18.99 22.23
CA LEU A 97 21.55 19.07 22.57
C LEU A 97 22.35 19.81 21.50
N LEU A 98 22.08 19.55 20.21
CA LEU A 98 22.77 20.21 19.09
C LEU A 98 22.41 21.69 18.96
N SER A 99 21.17 22.07 19.29
CA SER A 99 20.71 23.45 19.22
C SER A 99 20.98 24.28 20.48
N GLY A 100 21.54 23.68 21.55
CA GLY A 100 21.71 24.32 22.85
C GLY A 100 20.40 24.65 23.54
N GLY A 101 19.32 23.93 23.19
CA GLY A 101 17.98 24.10 23.76
C GLY A 101 17.87 23.68 25.22
N ARG A 102 16.74 24.00 25.85
CA ARG A 102 16.47 23.65 27.25
C ARG A 102 16.06 22.18 27.36
N PRO A 103 16.76 21.32 28.10
CA PRO A 103 16.38 19.91 28.27
C PRO A 103 14.96 19.73 28.87
N ALA A 104 14.47 20.71 29.63
CA ALA A 104 13.11 20.70 30.19
C ALA A 104 12.01 20.68 29.11
N ALA A 105 12.32 21.08 27.86
CA ALA A 105 11.37 21.01 26.74
C ALA A 105 11.27 19.61 26.13
N LEU A 106 12.11 18.63 26.54
CA LEU A 106 12.13 17.31 25.93
C LEU A 106 10.78 16.58 25.94
N PRO A 107 10.00 16.54 27.04
CA PRO A 107 8.69 15.90 27.04
C PRO A 107 7.72 16.52 26.02
N ALA A 108 7.65 17.85 25.95
CA ALA A 108 6.83 18.56 24.98
C ALA A 108 7.27 18.25 23.54
N ALA A 109 8.57 18.30 23.27
CA ALA A 109 9.12 17.99 21.94
C ALA A 109 8.80 16.56 21.49
N ILE A 110 8.88 15.57 22.39
CA ILE A 110 8.49 14.18 22.10
C ILE A 110 7.01 14.10 21.74
N ALA A 111 6.14 14.73 22.56
CA ALA A 111 4.70 14.69 22.36
C ALA A 111 4.27 15.40 21.06
N GLU A 112 4.82 16.56 20.77
CA GLU A 112 4.56 17.29 19.52
C GLU A 112 5.08 16.52 18.31
N THR A 113 6.28 15.95 18.39
CA THR A 113 6.83 15.10 17.31
C THR A 113 5.98 13.86 17.09
N TRP A 114 5.40 13.25 18.15
CA TRP A 114 4.43 12.17 18.01
C TRP A 114 3.24 12.60 17.16
N PHE A 115 2.68 13.79 17.41
CA PHE A 115 1.56 14.33 16.64
C PHE A 115 1.95 14.63 15.19
N VAL A 116 3.09 15.27 14.97
CA VAL A 116 3.62 15.54 13.60
C VAL A 116 3.81 14.25 12.81
N VAL A 117 4.41 13.22 13.42
CA VAL A 117 4.63 11.90 12.78
C VAL A 117 3.33 11.24 12.36
N HIS A 118 2.23 11.53 13.05
CA HIS A 118 0.90 11.02 12.73
C HIS A 118 0.03 12.00 11.92
N GLY A 119 0.59 13.10 11.40
CA GLY A 119 -0.16 14.05 10.58
C GLY A 119 -1.16 14.91 11.36
N VAL A 120 -0.99 15.05 12.67
CA VAL A 120 -1.82 15.92 13.51
C VAL A 120 -1.24 17.33 13.52
N PRO A 121 -2.05 18.38 13.25
CA PRO A 121 -1.61 19.76 13.38
C PRO A 121 -1.08 20.10 14.76
N VAL A 122 0.01 20.87 14.82
CA VAL A 122 0.64 21.33 16.07
C VAL A 122 0.64 22.85 16.12
N THR A 123 0.62 23.42 17.33
CA THR A 123 0.59 24.87 17.54
C THR A 123 1.76 25.29 18.42
N VAL A 124 2.61 26.16 17.87
CA VAL A 124 3.81 26.72 18.52
C VAL A 124 3.78 28.23 18.34
N ASP A 125 4.08 28.99 19.38
CA ASP A 125 4.04 30.46 19.40
C ASP A 125 2.71 31.05 18.88
N GLY A 126 1.59 30.37 19.16
CA GLY A 126 0.27 30.77 18.67
C GLY A 126 0.01 30.49 17.18
N VAL A 127 0.99 29.96 16.46
CA VAL A 127 0.88 29.62 15.04
C VAL A 127 0.54 28.13 14.90
N THR A 128 -0.58 27.81 14.28
CA THR A 128 -0.96 26.43 13.98
C THR A 128 -0.37 26.00 12.63
N LEU A 129 0.45 24.96 12.67
CA LEU A 129 1.02 24.31 11.50
C LEU A 129 0.07 23.16 11.10
N GLY A 130 -0.76 23.41 10.10
CA GLY A 130 -1.76 22.44 9.62
C GLY A 130 -1.28 21.62 8.43
N ALA A 131 -0.39 22.16 7.59
CA ALA A 131 0.26 21.42 6.52
C ALA A 131 1.41 20.59 7.12
N ILE A 132 1.14 19.34 7.47
CA ILE A 132 2.10 18.45 8.12
C ILE A 132 2.83 17.58 7.08
N PRO A 133 4.14 17.30 7.27
CA PRO A 133 4.87 16.43 6.36
C PRO A 133 4.31 15.00 6.37
N LEU A 134 4.01 14.45 5.18
CA LEU A 134 3.37 13.15 5.05
C LEU A 134 4.35 11.97 5.11
N LEU A 135 5.65 12.17 4.85
CA LEU A 135 6.61 11.06 4.81
C LEU A 135 6.65 10.25 6.12
N PRO A 136 6.66 10.87 7.32
CA PRO A 136 6.61 10.14 8.58
C PRO A 136 5.33 9.32 8.73
N ALA A 137 4.16 9.88 8.41
CA ALA A 137 2.88 9.18 8.50
C ALA A 137 2.83 7.98 7.53
N VAL A 138 3.34 8.14 6.30
CA VAL A 138 3.51 7.04 5.34
C VAL A 138 4.46 5.97 5.90
N GLY A 139 5.53 6.37 6.58
CA GLY A 139 6.45 5.47 7.27
C GLY A 139 5.76 4.65 8.36
N VAL A 140 4.91 5.27 9.18
CA VAL A 140 4.10 4.58 10.21
C VAL A 140 3.12 3.60 9.56
N VAL A 141 2.39 4.03 8.51
CA VAL A 141 1.48 3.14 7.76
C VAL A 141 2.26 1.93 7.21
N ALA A 142 3.42 2.14 6.60
CA ALA A 142 4.24 1.07 6.05
C ALA A 142 4.75 0.11 7.14
N LEU A 143 5.19 0.65 8.27
CA LEU A 143 5.68 -0.11 9.43
C LEU A 143 4.57 -1.01 10.00
N ILE A 144 3.39 -0.44 10.26
CA ILE A 144 2.24 -1.19 10.79
C ILE A 144 1.76 -2.22 9.75
N ALA A 145 1.67 -1.85 8.46
CA ALA A 145 1.29 -2.76 7.39
C ALA A 145 2.24 -3.96 7.30
N TRP A 146 3.56 -3.73 7.39
CA TRP A 146 4.56 -4.79 7.41
C TRP A 146 4.37 -5.73 8.60
N ARG A 147 4.13 -5.19 9.80
CA ARG A 147 3.92 -5.97 11.03
C ARG A 147 2.61 -6.75 11.02
N VAL A 148 1.53 -6.13 10.56
CA VAL A 148 0.22 -6.80 10.41
C VAL A 148 0.32 -7.91 9.36
N ARG A 149 1.02 -7.68 8.24
CA ARG A 149 1.27 -8.73 7.24
C ARG A 149 2.03 -9.91 7.81
N ALA A 150 3.02 -9.66 8.67
CA ALA A 150 3.75 -10.70 9.37
C ALA A 150 2.85 -11.46 10.36
N ALA A 151 2.01 -10.75 11.12
CA ALA A 151 1.06 -11.32 12.08
C ALA A 151 -0.07 -12.14 11.41
N THR A 152 -0.40 -11.82 10.15
CA THR A 152 -1.49 -12.47 9.38
C THR A 152 -0.98 -13.39 8.27
N LYS A 153 0.30 -13.78 8.31
CA LYS A 153 0.93 -14.64 7.29
C LYS A 153 0.28 -16.02 7.25
N ASP A 154 0.00 -16.59 8.41
CA ASP A 154 -0.62 -17.90 8.59
C ASP A 154 -2.15 -17.80 8.60
N ARG A 155 -2.83 -18.92 8.85
CA ARG A 155 -4.30 -18.92 8.94
C ARG A 155 -4.74 -18.12 10.18
N VAL A 156 -5.46 -17.05 9.95
CA VAL A 156 -5.96 -16.13 10.97
C VAL A 156 -7.47 -16.31 11.14
N SER A 157 -7.94 -16.49 12.36
CA SER A 157 -9.36 -16.51 12.69
C SER A 157 -9.90 -15.07 12.79
N ILE A 158 -11.23 -14.95 12.76
CA ILE A 158 -11.87 -13.64 12.97
C ILE A 158 -11.59 -13.09 14.37
N LEU A 159 -11.48 -13.95 15.37
CA LEU A 159 -11.13 -13.54 16.73
C LEU A 159 -9.68 -13.02 16.81
N ASP A 160 -8.76 -13.54 16.01
CA ASP A 160 -7.41 -13.02 15.89
C ASP A 160 -7.43 -11.61 15.28
N LEU A 161 -8.25 -11.42 14.25
CA LEU A 161 -8.40 -10.11 13.62
C LEU A 161 -8.97 -9.07 14.59
N TYR A 162 -9.96 -9.45 15.43
CA TYR A 162 -10.45 -8.57 16.50
C TYR A 162 -9.36 -8.26 17.53
N ALA A 163 -8.51 -9.23 17.90
CA ALA A 163 -7.40 -8.99 18.82
C ALA A 163 -6.37 -8.03 18.23
N ILE A 164 -6.01 -8.21 16.95
CA ILE A 164 -5.10 -7.30 16.23
C ILE A 164 -5.71 -5.90 16.14
N ALA A 165 -6.99 -5.78 15.71
CA ALA A 165 -7.68 -4.51 15.61
C ALA A 165 -7.76 -3.77 16.95
N SER A 166 -8.06 -4.49 18.04
CA SER A 166 -8.08 -3.91 19.39
C SER A 166 -6.73 -3.31 19.78
N LEU A 167 -5.62 -4.00 19.48
CA LEU A 167 -4.26 -3.49 19.76
C LEU A 167 -3.91 -2.31 18.87
N VAL A 168 -4.26 -2.36 17.59
CA VAL A 168 -4.06 -1.27 16.61
C VAL A 168 -4.81 0.00 16.99
N ILE A 169 -5.94 -0.13 17.69
CA ILE A 169 -6.71 1.03 18.21
C ILE A 169 -6.17 1.48 19.56
N LEU A 170 -6.04 0.56 20.51
CA LEU A 170 -5.78 0.89 21.91
C LEU A 170 -4.37 1.46 22.15
N ILE A 171 -3.35 0.90 21.48
CA ILE A 171 -1.96 1.35 21.68
C ILE A 171 -1.77 2.81 21.23
N PRO A 172 -2.05 3.19 19.96
CA PRO A 172 -1.87 4.58 19.54
C PRO A 172 -2.83 5.54 20.25
N PHE A 173 -4.03 5.10 20.61
CA PHE A 173 -4.95 5.91 21.40
C PHE A 173 -4.35 6.27 22.78
N THR A 174 -3.82 5.28 23.50
CA THR A 174 -3.21 5.50 24.82
C THR A 174 -1.97 6.39 24.72
N LEU A 175 -1.09 6.13 23.74
CA LEU A 175 0.12 6.93 23.51
C LEU A 175 -0.25 8.38 23.14
N SER A 176 -1.27 8.56 22.32
CA SER A 176 -1.76 9.90 21.94
C SER A 176 -2.41 10.63 23.11
N ALA A 177 -3.13 9.93 23.98
CA ALA A 177 -3.66 10.53 25.21
C ALA A 177 -2.53 11.01 26.12
N VAL A 178 -1.50 10.18 26.33
CA VAL A 178 -0.30 10.59 27.10
C VAL A 178 0.37 11.80 26.45
N ALA A 179 0.61 11.77 25.12
CA ALA A 179 1.20 12.90 24.40
C ALA A 179 0.36 14.17 24.54
N TRP A 180 -0.97 14.06 24.45
CA TRP A 180 -1.88 15.19 24.61
C TRP A 180 -1.75 15.84 25.99
N PHE A 181 -1.73 15.04 27.07
CA PHE A 181 -1.53 15.54 28.43
C PHE A 181 -0.14 16.15 28.61
N MET A 182 0.90 15.58 27.98
CA MET A 182 2.26 16.15 28.03
C MET A 182 2.32 17.55 27.40
N VAL A 183 1.66 17.77 26.25
CA VAL A 183 1.59 19.10 25.62
C VAL A 183 0.72 20.05 26.46
N ALA A 184 -0.40 19.57 27.01
CA ALA A 184 -1.27 20.36 27.86
C ALA A 184 -0.55 20.86 29.13
N ASP A 185 0.25 20.00 29.77
CA ASP A 185 1.10 20.38 30.93
C ASP A 185 2.19 21.37 30.51
N ALA A 186 2.86 21.09 29.40
CA ALA A 186 3.93 21.93 28.87
C ALA A 186 3.45 23.33 28.46
N SER A 187 2.19 23.49 28.09
CA SER A 187 1.61 24.78 27.68
C SER A 187 1.60 25.83 28.79
N ALA A 188 1.74 25.41 30.06
CA ALA A 188 1.90 26.34 31.20
C ALA A 188 3.29 27.01 31.22
N VAL A 189 4.31 26.44 30.56
CA VAL A 189 5.72 26.91 30.65
C VAL A 189 6.28 27.29 29.28
N PHE A 190 5.82 26.61 28.23
CA PHE A 190 6.30 26.80 26.86
C PHE A 190 5.16 27.33 25.97
N PRO A 191 5.46 28.07 24.91
CA PRO A 191 4.45 28.64 24.01
C PRO A 191 3.94 27.56 23.02
N VAL A 192 3.45 26.45 23.54
CA VAL A 192 2.83 25.35 22.80
C VAL A 192 1.38 25.19 23.21
N ALA A 193 0.54 24.65 22.33
CA ALA A 193 -0.85 24.36 22.67
C ALA A 193 -1.24 22.95 22.22
N PRO A 194 -1.98 22.18 23.05
CA PRO A 194 -2.42 20.86 22.69
C PRO A 194 -3.36 20.92 21.48
N PRO A 195 -3.27 19.94 20.55
CA PRO A 195 -4.19 19.87 19.43
C PRO A 195 -5.63 19.63 19.93
N ALA A 196 -6.62 19.96 19.08
CA ALA A 196 -8.01 19.63 19.39
C ALA A 196 -8.12 18.13 19.72
N VAL A 197 -8.77 17.80 20.85
CA VAL A 197 -8.81 16.44 21.43
C VAL A 197 -9.16 15.37 20.39
N HIS A 198 -10.22 15.63 19.59
CA HIS A 198 -10.64 14.69 18.56
C HIS A 198 -9.55 14.45 17.49
N LYS A 199 -8.77 15.47 17.08
CA LYS A 199 -7.68 15.31 16.12
C LYS A 199 -6.50 14.58 16.76
N GLY A 200 -6.09 15.00 17.97
CA GLY A 200 -4.97 14.41 18.68
C GLY A 200 -5.15 12.92 18.99
N LEU A 201 -6.37 12.48 19.33
CA LEU A 201 -6.63 11.09 19.69
C LEU A 201 -6.97 10.21 18.49
N PHE A 202 -7.79 10.68 17.54
CA PHE A 202 -8.32 9.80 16.48
C PHE A 202 -7.46 9.75 15.22
N ILE A 203 -6.71 10.81 14.86
CA ILE A 203 -5.85 10.77 13.67
C ILE A 203 -4.75 9.70 13.80
N PRO A 204 -4.00 9.58 14.92
CA PRO A 204 -3.02 8.51 15.09
C PRO A 204 -3.64 7.12 15.00
N VAL A 205 -4.83 6.92 15.59
CA VAL A 205 -5.57 5.65 15.48
C VAL A 205 -5.94 5.37 14.02
N LEU A 206 -6.42 6.38 13.28
CA LEU A 206 -6.77 6.23 11.86
C LEU A 206 -5.55 5.83 11.01
N ILE A 207 -4.38 6.43 11.24
CA ILE A 207 -3.12 6.08 10.57
C ILE A 207 -2.76 4.61 10.81
N HIS A 208 -2.91 4.12 12.05
CA HIS A 208 -2.67 2.73 12.39
C HIS A 208 -3.71 1.79 11.77
N LEU A 209 -4.98 2.17 11.70
CA LEU A 209 -6.04 1.41 11.02
C LEU A 209 -5.79 1.33 9.51
N VAL A 210 -5.33 2.42 8.88
CA VAL A 210 -4.90 2.41 7.47
C VAL A 210 -3.72 1.44 7.29
N GLY A 211 -2.73 1.48 8.20
CA GLY A 211 -1.62 0.53 8.21
C GLY A 211 -2.10 -0.92 8.33
N MET A 212 -3.06 -1.20 9.22
CA MET A 212 -3.68 -2.51 9.35
C MET A 212 -4.38 -2.93 8.05
N ALA A 213 -5.18 -2.06 7.46
CA ALA A 213 -5.89 -2.32 6.21
C ALA A 213 -4.94 -2.65 5.06
N CYS A 214 -3.84 -1.89 4.92
CA CYS A 214 -2.78 -2.12 3.93
C CYS A 214 -1.96 -3.40 4.22
N GLY A 215 -1.87 -3.80 5.48
CA GLY A 215 -1.17 -5.01 5.91
C GLY A 215 -1.90 -6.31 5.59
N MET A 216 -3.23 -6.28 5.57
CA MET A 216 -4.05 -7.44 5.27
C MET A 216 -3.92 -7.85 3.79
N ASN A 217 -3.81 -9.16 3.53
CA ASN A 217 -3.71 -9.66 2.17
C ASN A 217 -5.08 -9.67 1.45
N ALA A 218 -5.07 -9.72 0.11
CA ALA A 218 -6.29 -9.70 -0.70
C ALA A 218 -7.22 -10.89 -0.42
N LYS A 219 -6.68 -12.05 0.00
CA LYS A 219 -7.49 -13.24 0.35
C LYS A 219 -8.31 -13.00 1.63
N LEU A 220 -7.70 -12.33 2.62
CA LEU A 220 -8.36 -11.96 3.86
C LEU A 220 -9.45 -10.91 3.60
N TRP A 221 -9.16 -9.90 2.80
CA TRP A 221 -10.14 -8.91 2.36
C TRP A 221 -11.31 -9.56 1.62
N ALA A 222 -11.05 -10.45 0.66
CA ALA A 222 -12.07 -11.18 -0.06
C ALA A 222 -12.94 -12.04 0.87
N ALA A 223 -12.36 -12.67 1.90
CA ALA A 223 -13.10 -13.43 2.89
C ALA A 223 -14.02 -12.53 3.76
N LEU A 224 -13.55 -11.36 4.15
CA LEU A 224 -14.35 -10.36 4.88
C LEU A 224 -15.50 -9.83 4.01
N CYS A 225 -15.22 -9.45 2.76
CA CYS A 225 -16.23 -8.96 1.82
C CYS A 225 -17.34 -10.00 1.62
N ARG A 226 -17.00 -11.28 1.35
CA ARG A 226 -18.00 -12.36 1.24
C ARG A 226 -18.86 -12.49 2.48
N ARG A 227 -18.28 -12.33 3.68
CA ARG A 227 -19.03 -12.43 4.93
C ARG A 227 -20.05 -11.29 5.11
N VAL A 228 -19.74 -10.11 4.61
CA VAL A 228 -20.59 -8.90 4.71
C VAL A 228 -21.51 -8.76 3.50
N GLY A 229 -21.42 -9.67 2.52
CA GLY A 229 -22.23 -9.61 1.28
C GLY A 229 -21.73 -8.61 0.24
N VAL A 230 -20.46 -8.12 0.37
CA VAL A 230 -19.83 -7.23 -0.60
C VAL A 230 -19.19 -8.05 -1.72
N PRO A 231 -19.42 -7.71 -3.01
CA PRO A 231 -18.81 -8.40 -4.14
C PRO A 231 -17.27 -8.41 -4.05
N VAL A 232 -16.65 -9.54 -4.39
CA VAL A 232 -15.19 -9.71 -4.31
C VAL A 232 -14.45 -8.83 -5.32
N GLU A 233 -15.11 -8.45 -6.40
CA GLU A 233 -14.65 -7.54 -7.44
C GLU A 233 -14.23 -6.19 -6.85
N PHE A 234 -14.90 -5.73 -5.79
CA PHE A 234 -14.56 -4.52 -5.05
C PHE A 234 -13.11 -4.55 -4.55
N VAL A 235 -12.62 -5.70 -4.03
CA VAL A 235 -11.24 -5.86 -3.55
C VAL A 235 -10.25 -5.74 -4.71
N SER A 236 -10.55 -6.33 -5.87
CA SER A 236 -9.68 -6.29 -7.05
C SER A 236 -9.58 -4.89 -7.62
N ILE A 237 -10.71 -4.17 -7.71
CA ILE A 237 -10.75 -2.79 -8.23
C ILE A 237 -10.06 -1.82 -7.26
N THR A 238 -10.28 -1.97 -5.96
CA THR A 238 -9.57 -1.17 -4.94
C THR A 238 -8.05 -1.35 -5.05
N GLY A 239 -7.57 -2.60 -5.15
CA GLY A 239 -6.15 -2.89 -5.36
C GLY A 239 -5.61 -2.32 -6.67
N ALA A 240 -6.40 -2.37 -7.73
CA ALA A 240 -6.06 -1.79 -9.03
C ALA A 240 -5.98 -0.25 -8.95
N MET A 241 -6.92 0.40 -8.26
CA MET A 241 -6.92 1.84 -8.07
C MET A 241 -5.73 2.31 -7.21
N ILE A 242 -5.38 1.61 -6.15
CA ILE A 242 -4.17 1.90 -5.36
C ILE A 242 -2.92 1.83 -6.25
N ASN A 243 -2.81 0.82 -7.11
CA ASN A 243 -1.70 0.70 -8.05
C ASN A 243 -1.66 1.87 -9.05
N LEU A 244 -2.80 2.29 -9.58
CA LEU A 244 -2.90 3.47 -10.46
C LEU A 244 -2.48 4.74 -9.72
N ALA A 245 -3.00 4.97 -8.51
CA ALA A 245 -2.66 6.12 -7.68
C ALA A 245 -1.16 6.20 -7.39
N LEU A 246 -0.51 5.08 -7.06
CA LEU A 246 0.94 5.02 -6.86
C LEU A 246 1.72 5.36 -8.13
N ARG A 247 1.28 4.91 -9.32
CA ARG A 247 1.91 5.27 -10.59
C ARG A 247 1.77 6.75 -10.90
N LEU A 248 0.59 7.32 -10.66
CA LEU A 248 0.33 8.75 -10.84
C LEU A 248 1.18 9.59 -9.89
N LEU A 249 1.25 9.22 -8.61
CA LEU A 249 2.12 9.89 -7.63
C LEU A 249 3.61 9.76 -8.00
N ALA A 250 4.04 8.60 -8.47
CA ALA A 250 5.42 8.39 -8.91
C ALA A 250 5.76 9.27 -10.13
N ALA A 251 4.86 9.34 -11.13
CA ALA A 251 5.05 10.22 -12.28
C ALA A 251 5.09 11.71 -11.86
N ALA A 252 4.19 12.12 -10.98
CA ALA A 252 4.17 13.49 -10.45
C ALA A 252 5.44 13.81 -9.63
N ALA A 253 5.91 12.86 -8.81
CA ALA A 253 7.17 13.01 -8.07
C ALA A 253 8.38 13.18 -9.00
N VAL A 254 8.44 12.42 -10.09
CA VAL A 254 9.49 12.56 -11.10
C VAL A 254 9.45 13.96 -11.73
N VAL A 255 8.28 14.43 -12.17
CA VAL A 255 8.13 15.79 -12.73
C VAL A 255 8.54 16.83 -11.69
N PHE A 256 8.10 16.71 -10.45
CA PHE A 256 8.48 17.61 -9.36
C PHE A 256 9.99 17.64 -9.14
N LEU A 257 10.66 16.48 -9.06
CA LEU A 257 12.11 16.40 -8.85
C LEU A 257 12.90 16.98 -10.02
N VAL A 258 12.40 16.81 -11.24
CA VAL A 258 13.00 17.47 -12.44
C VAL A 258 12.89 18.99 -12.33
N LEU A 259 11.73 19.53 -11.94
CA LEU A 259 11.55 20.96 -11.73
C LEU A 259 12.41 21.48 -10.58
N LEU A 260 12.55 20.72 -9.50
CA LEU A 260 13.43 21.05 -8.38
C LEU A 260 14.90 21.08 -8.82
N ALA A 261 15.34 20.14 -9.65
CA ALA A 261 16.70 20.12 -10.19
C ALA A 261 16.98 21.35 -11.07
N PHE A 262 16.02 21.78 -11.90
CA PHE A 262 16.15 23.04 -12.64
C PHE A 262 16.08 24.29 -11.74
N GLY A 263 15.43 24.17 -10.59
CA GLY A 263 15.31 25.24 -9.60
C GLY A 263 16.46 25.30 -8.58
N VAL A 264 17.48 24.44 -8.68
CA VAL A 264 18.53 24.31 -7.64
C VAL A 264 19.25 25.64 -7.33
N LEU A 265 19.48 26.48 -8.32
CA LEU A 265 20.12 27.79 -8.13
C LEU A 265 19.24 28.74 -7.29
N ARG A 266 17.95 28.63 -7.37
CA ARG A 266 16.97 29.40 -6.56
C ARG A 266 16.95 29.00 -5.08
N ILE A 267 17.50 27.82 -4.72
CA ILE A 267 17.65 27.43 -3.31
C ILE A 267 18.56 28.43 -2.58
N GLY A 268 19.66 28.84 -3.20
CA GLY A 268 20.53 29.87 -2.64
C GLY A 268 19.79 31.21 -2.40
N GLU A 269 19.07 31.69 -3.39
CA GLU A 269 18.28 32.95 -3.31
C GLU A 269 17.21 32.86 -2.19
N LEU A 270 16.54 31.70 -2.03
CA LEU A 270 15.55 31.49 -0.97
C LEU A 270 16.19 31.49 0.43
N LEU A 271 17.38 30.91 0.58
CA LEU A 271 18.08 30.86 1.86
C LEU A 271 18.73 32.20 2.20
N ASP A 272 19.25 32.94 1.22
CA ASP A 272 19.88 34.25 1.40
C ASP A 272 18.88 35.32 1.87
N ALA A 273 17.60 35.16 1.56
CA ALA A 273 16.54 36.01 2.10
C ALA A 273 16.37 35.89 3.64
N TYR A 274 17.03 34.90 4.27
CA TYR A 274 16.99 34.66 5.72
C TYR A 274 18.39 34.57 6.32
N PRO A 275 19.14 35.66 6.41
CA PRO A 275 20.58 35.69 6.77
C PRO A 275 20.87 35.24 8.20
N THR A 276 19.86 35.13 9.05
CA THR A 276 20.00 34.61 10.42
C THR A 276 20.05 33.09 10.51
N LEU A 277 19.81 32.37 9.39
CA LEU A 277 19.87 30.91 9.35
C LEU A 277 21.31 30.42 9.42
N GLY A 278 21.71 29.86 10.55
CA GLY A 278 22.99 29.15 10.66
C GLY A 278 22.95 27.78 9.98
N PHE A 279 24.12 27.09 9.95
CA PHE A 279 24.22 25.75 9.35
C PHE A 279 23.19 24.75 9.82
N SER A 280 22.89 24.71 11.12
CA SER A 280 21.86 23.82 11.69
C SER A 280 20.46 24.15 11.17
N GLY A 281 20.15 25.44 10.98
CA GLY A 281 18.87 25.88 10.40
C GLY A 281 18.71 25.41 8.96
N VAL A 282 19.74 25.61 8.12
CA VAL A 282 19.74 25.14 6.73
C VAL A 282 19.61 23.62 6.65
N ALA A 283 20.37 22.87 7.48
CA ALA A 283 20.26 21.42 7.53
C ALA A 283 18.86 20.95 7.95
N GLY A 284 18.23 21.64 8.92
CA GLY A 284 16.84 21.38 9.33
C GLY A 284 15.83 21.61 8.21
N LEU A 285 15.99 22.69 7.41
CA LEU A 285 15.12 22.97 6.27
C LEU A 285 15.27 21.97 5.13
N ILE A 286 16.49 21.48 4.87
CA ILE A 286 16.73 20.39 3.91
C ILE A 286 16.05 19.11 4.41
N PHE A 287 16.23 18.77 5.68
CA PHE A 287 15.57 17.63 6.29
C PHE A 287 14.04 17.73 6.22
N ALA A 288 13.47 18.88 6.58
CA ALA A 288 12.05 19.16 6.44
C ALA A 288 11.59 18.98 4.98
N SER A 289 12.37 19.48 4.01
CA SER A 289 12.08 19.30 2.58
C SER A 289 11.95 17.84 2.18
N VAL A 290 12.81 16.95 2.69
CA VAL A 290 12.69 15.50 2.46
C VAL A 290 11.39 14.94 3.05
N LEU A 291 11.01 15.39 4.25
CA LEU A 291 9.78 14.94 4.90
C LEU A 291 8.51 15.37 4.14
N TYR A 292 8.55 16.51 3.43
CA TYR A 292 7.45 17.03 2.62
C TYR A 292 7.41 16.49 1.17
N LEU A 293 8.34 15.64 0.73
CA LEU A 293 8.32 15.10 -0.64
C LEU A 293 7.00 14.45 -1.06
N PRO A 294 6.31 13.66 -0.22
CA PRO A 294 5.00 13.13 -0.61
C PRO A 294 3.93 14.22 -0.77
N ASN A 295 3.95 15.27 0.06
CA ASN A 295 3.05 16.42 -0.10
C ASN A 295 3.29 17.11 -1.45
N ALA A 296 4.57 17.34 -1.80
CA ALA A 296 4.96 17.93 -3.06
C ALA A 296 4.53 17.06 -4.27
N ALA A 297 4.63 15.73 -4.15
CA ALA A 297 4.15 14.81 -5.18
C ALA A 297 2.63 14.89 -5.36
N VAL A 298 1.86 14.99 -4.27
CA VAL A 298 0.40 15.19 -4.33
C VAL A 298 0.07 16.56 -4.94
N GLY A 299 0.77 17.64 -4.51
CA GLY A 299 0.59 18.97 -5.09
C GLY A 299 0.89 18.99 -6.58
N MET A 300 2.00 18.37 -7.00
CA MET A 300 2.36 18.26 -8.42
C MET A 300 1.32 17.45 -9.19
N LEU A 301 0.77 16.36 -8.63
CA LEU A 301 -0.28 15.59 -9.28
C LEU A 301 -1.54 16.44 -9.49
N ALA A 302 -1.91 17.26 -8.51
CA ALA A 302 -3.02 18.20 -8.64
C ALA A 302 -2.77 19.21 -9.80
N VAL A 303 -1.57 19.77 -9.88
CA VAL A 303 -1.16 20.66 -11.00
C VAL A 303 -1.22 19.91 -12.34
N LEU A 304 -0.72 18.69 -12.41
CA LEU A 304 -0.78 17.86 -13.62
C LEU A 304 -2.21 17.47 -14.02
N PHE A 305 -3.15 17.46 -13.09
CA PHE A 305 -4.58 17.31 -13.40
C PHE A 305 -5.24 18.64 -13.83
N GLY A 306 -4.46 19.72 -13.93
CA GLY A 306 -4.94 21.04 -14.34
C GLY A 306 -5.55 21.86 -13.20
N THR A 307 -5.41 21.41 -11.93
CA THR A 307 -5.94 22.16 -10.78
C THR A 307 -4.85 23.06 -10.16
N PRO A 308 -5.22 24.24 -9.64
CA PRO A 308 -4.23 25.07 -8.95
C PRO A 308 -3.88 24.50 -7.56
N ILE A 309 -2.65 24.72 -7.14
CA ILE A 309 -2.26 24.67 -5.73
C ILE A 309 -2.23 26.10 -5.17
N SER A 310 -2.74 26.27 -3.96
CA SER A 310 -2.70 27.54 -3.24
C SER A 310 -1.44 27.63 -2.39
N ILE A 311 -0.83 28.80 -2.34
CA ILE A 311 0.30 29.11 -1.47
C ILE A 311 0.03 30.51 -0.92
N ALA A 312 -0.42 30.60 0.30
CA ALA A 312 -0.91 31.86 0.89
C ALA A 312 -1.99 32.50 -0.01
N GLU A 313 -1.84 33.76 -0.36
CA GLU A 313 -2.73 34.48 -1.28
C GLU A 313 -2.45 34.21 -2.77
N GLY A 314 -1.42 33.42 -3.07
CA GLY A 314 -1.05 33.07 -4.43
C GLY A 314 -1.54 31.68 -4.85
N SER A 315 -1.35 31.39 -6.13
CA SER A 315 -1.66 30.07 -6.70
C SER A 315 -0.72 29.73 -7.86
N VAL A 316 -0.48 28.44 -8.03
CA VAL A 316 0.35 27.90 -9.11
C VAL A 316 -0.43 26.80 -9.82
N SER A 317 -0.49 26.90 -11.15
CA SER A 317 -1.10 25.91 -12.03
C SER A 317 -0.28 25.78 -13.32
N LEU A 318 -0.68 24.90 -14.23
CA LEU A 318 -0.09 24.82 -15.58
C LEU A 318 -0.45 26.03 -16.47
N PHE A 319 -1.44 26.83 -16.07
CA PHE A 319 -1.97 27.95 -16.86
C PHE A 319 -1.46 29.31 -16.37
N GLY A 320 -0.84 29.36 -15.19
CA GLY A 320 -0.31 30.59 -14.62
C GLY A 320 0.17 30.40 -13.19
N ALA A 321 0.97 31.33 -12.73
CA ALA A 321 1.46 31.38 -11.35
C ALA A 321 1.40 32.81 -10.82
N VAL A 322 0.87 32.96 -9.61
CA VAL A 322 0.98 34.15 -8.78
C VAL A 322 1.69 33.67 -7.50
N VAL A 323 2.97 34.05 -7.39
CA VAL A 323 3.83 33.52 -6.34
C VAL A 323 4.07 34.62 -5.29
N PRO A 324 3.57 34.46 -4.06
CA PRO A 324 3.88 35.35 -2.94
C PRO A 324 5.32 35.11 -2.45
N PRO A 325 5.83 35.93 -1.50
CA PRO A 325 7.07 35.61 -0.81
C PRO A 325 7.02 34.19 -0.23
N LEU A 326 7.97 33.33 -0.64
CA LEU A 326 8.01 31.93 -0.27
C LEU A 326 8.79 31.74 1.04
N PRO A 327 8.38 30.81 1.91
CA PRO A 327 9.20 30.41 3.06
C PRO A 327 10.50 29.77 2.58
N PRO A 328 11.60 29.79 3.41
CA PRO A 328 12.94 29.33 3.02
C PRO A 328 13.07 27.82 2.93
N ILE A 329 12.02 27.13 2.52
CA ILE A 329 12.02 25.68 2.36
C ILE A 329 12.51 25.34 0.95
N PRO A 330 13.62 24.60 0.80
CA PRO A 330 14.22 24.27 -0.50
C PRO A 330 13.26 23.68 -1.54
N LEU A 331 12.20 22.97 -1.12
CA LEU A 331 11.16 22.44 -2.01
C LEU A 331 10.47 23.51 -2.86
N PHE A 332 10.31 24.72 -2.35
CA PHE A 332 9.68 25.81 -3.09
C PHE A 332 10.53 26.34 -4.27
N ALA A 333 11.80 25.97 -4.33
CA ALA A 333 12.64 26.26 -5.51
C ALA A 333 12.15 25.55 -6.79
N ALA A 334 11.32 24.49 -6.66
CA ALA A 334 10.66 23.85 -7.80
C ALA A 334 9.59 24.75 -8.46
N ILE A 335 9.08 25.75 -7.75
CA ILE A 335 8.04 26.65 -8.24
C ILE A 335 8.66 27.67 -9.18
N PRO A 336 8.29 27.71 -10.48
CA PRO A 336 8.80 28.71 -11.41
C PRO A 336 8.20 30.09 -11.10
N GLY A 337 8.96 31.16 -11.24
CA GLY A 337 8.47 32.52 -11.08
C GLY A 337 7.44 32.93 -12.14
N HIS A 338 7.46 32.25 -13.30
CA HIS A 338 6.45 32.37 -14.38
C HIS A 338 6.23 31.01 -15.04
N VAL A 339 5.03 30.78 -15.50
CA VAL A 339 4.66 29.54 -16.20
C VAL A 339 4.73 29.78 -17.70
N ALA A 340 5.44 28.91 -18.41
CA ALA A 340 5.56 28.98 -19.86
C ALA A 340 4.22 28.66 -20.54
N VAL A 341 3.94 29.30 -21.66
CA VAL A 341 2.69 29.12 -22.42
C VAL A 341 2.46 27.66 -22.87
N TRP A 342 3.54 26.90 -23.05
CA TRP A 342 3.47 25.48 -23.42
C TRP A 342 3.31 24.52 -22.22
N ALA A 343 3.32 25.02 -20.99
CA ALA A 343 3.21 24.16 -19.78
C ALA A 343 1.96 23.24 -19.76
N PRO A 344 0.80 23.60 -20.38
CA PRO A 344 -0.34 22.68 -20.45
C PRO A 344 -0.05 21.35 -21.17
N VAL A 345 1.05 21.24 -21.92
CA VAL A 345 1.50 19.96 -22.50
C VAL A 345 1.73 18.90 -21.43
N PHE A 346 2.06 19.27 -20.19
CA PHE A 346 2.23 18.32 -19.09
C PHE A 346 0.94 17.57 -18.68
N LEU A 347 -0.24 18.01 -19.13
CA LEU A 347 -1.48 17.23 -19.01
C LEU A 347 -1.38 15.86 -19.70
N ILE A 348 -0.46 15.69 -20.65
CA ILE A 348 -0.19 14.40 -21.29
C ILE A 348 0.36 13.38 -20.31
N VAL A 349 1.07 13.78 -19.25
CA VAL A 349 1.68 12.87 -18.28
C VAL A 349 0.63 12.01 -17.57
N PRO A 350 -0.34 12.57 -16.85
CA PRO A 350 -1.38 11.75 -16.22
C PRO A 350 -2.25 11.02 -17.27
N ALA A 351 -2.54 11.64 -18.43
CA ALA A 351 -3.26 10.99 -19.51
C ALA A 351 -2.56 9.69 -19.94
N ALA A 352 -1.27 9.76 -20.24
CA ALA A 352 -0.47 8.61 -20.66
C ALA A 352 -0.44 7.50 -19.60
N VAL A 353 -0.27 7.85 -18.32
CA VAL A 353 -0.28 6.86 -17.23
C VAL A 353 -1.63 6.16 -17.12
N ILE A 354 -2.74 6.90 -17.18
CA ILE A 354 -4.09 6.36 -17.05
C ILE A 354 -4.47 5.52 -18.30
N ILE A 355 -4.17 6.00 -19.51
CA ILE A 355 -4.40 5.26 -20.76
C ILE A 355 -3.59 3.97 -20.75
N HIS A 356 -2.29 4.03 -20.43
CA HIS A 356 -1.44 2.84 -20.36
C HIS A 356 -1.95 1.82 -19.32
N PHE A 357 -2.55 2.30 -18.23
CA PHE A 357 -3.13 1.45 -17.20
C PHE A 357 -4.40 0.73 -17.68
N PHE A 358 -5.27 1.40 -18.43
CA PHE A 358 -6.57 0.85 -18.84
C PHE A 358 -6.56 0.11 -20.18
N ILE A 359 -5.64 0.42 -21.10
CA ILE A 359 -5.61 -0.12 -22.48
C ILE A 359 -5.59 -1.66 -22.54
N ARG A 360 -5.06 -2.31 -21.52
CA ARG A 360 -5.00 -3.77 -21.42
C ARG A 360 -6.06 -4.38 -20.50
N ARG A 361 -7.00 -3.57 -20.00
CA ARG A 361 -8.03 -4.01 -19.06
C ARG A 361 -9.38 -4.07 -19.76
N ARG A 362 -10.11 -5.15 -19.49
CA ARG A 362 -11.51 -5.24 -19.90
C ARG A 362 -12.36 -4.65 -18.78
N LEU A 363 -12.95 -3.48 -19.03
CA LEU A 363 -13.80 -2.77 -18.08
C LEU A 363 -15.28 -3.03 -18.38
N GLY A 364 -16.08 -3.21 -17.33
CA GLY A 364 -17.53 -3.08 -17.39
C GLY A 364 -17.97 -1.65 -17.05
N GLY A 365 -19.22 -1.29 -17.35
CA GLY A 365 -19.74 0.04 -17.00
C GLY A 365 -19.70 0.32 -15.49
N PHE A 366 -19.96 -0.69 -14.66
CA PHE A 366 -19.87 -0.60 -13.21
C PHE A 366 -18.41 -0.33 -12.73
N ASP A 367 -17.42 -0.95 -13.38
CA ASP A 367 -16.01 -0.74 -13.04
C ASP A 367 -15.61 0.72 -13.27
N VAL A 368 -16.10 1.35 -14.36
CA VAL A 368 -15.84 2.77 -14.67
C VAL A 368 -16.32 3.67 -13.53
N VAL A 369 -17.55 3.46 -13.07
CA VAL A 369 -18.13 4.23 -11.96
C VAL A 369 -17.31 4.03 -10.68
N LEU A 370 -16.91 2.78 -10.39
CA LEU A 370 -16.17 2.47 -9.19
C LEU A 370 -14.73 3.04 -9.24
N PHE A 371 -14.06 3.02 -10.40
CA PHE A 371 -12.77 3.68 -10.57
C PHE A 371 -12.87 5.20 -10.40
N ALA A 372 -13.92 5.83 -10.95
CA ALA A 372 -14.17 7.26 -10.78
C ALA A 372 -14.42 7.63 -9.31
N ALA A 373 -15.24 6.83 -8.60
CA ALA A 373 -15.51 7.03 -7.17
C ALA A 373 -14.25 6.88 -6.32
N TRP A 374 -13.44 5.85 -6.56
CA TRP A 374 -12.16 5.67 -5.86
C TRP A 374 -11.16 6.78 -6.17
N ALA A 375 -11.13 7.29 -7.41
CA ALA A 375 -10.31 8.43 -7.79
C ALA A 375 -10.76 9.72 -7.08
N ALA A 376 -12.07 9.93 -6.93
CA ALA A 376 -12.63 11.04 -6.14
C ALA A 376 -12.16 10.94 -4.68
N VAL A 377 -12.32 9.78 -4.05
CA VAL A 377 -11.87 9.54 -2.66
C VAL A 377 -10.36 9.77 -2.54
N PHE A 378 -9.57 9.28 -3.48
CA PHE A 378 -8.13 9.50 -3.51
C PHE A 378 -7.78 10.99 -3.60
N GLY A 379 -8.40 11.73 -4.53
CA GLY A 379 -8.18 13.17 -4.71
C GLY A 379 -8.55 13.96 -3.45
N LEU A 380 -9.72 13.68 -2.85
CA LEU A 380 -10.17 14.32 -1.63
C LEU A 380 -9.22 14.06 -0.45
N VAL A 381 -8.95 12.78 -0.17
CA VAL A 381 -8.15 12.37 0.99
C VAL A 381 -6.71 12.85 0.85
N SER A 382 -6.08 12.66 -0.32
CA SER A 382 -4.70 13.11 -0.53
C SER A 382 -4.60 14.64 -0.53
N GLY A 383 -5.60 15.37 -1.06
CA GLY A 383 -5.67 16.83 -0.99
C GLY A 383 -5.79 17.36 0.44
N LEU A 384 -6.64 16.73 1.27
CA LEU A 384 -6.78 17.08 2.69
C LEU A 384 -5.51 16.79 3.49
N LEU A 385 -4.82 15.69 3.19
CA LEU A 385 -3.60 15.29 3.90
C LEU A 385 -2.38 16.08 3.47
N ALA A 386 -2.27 16.43 2.19
CA ALA A 386 -1.11 17.14 1.65
C ALA A 386 -1.15 18.66 1.87
N GLY A 387 -2.34 19.23 2.09
CA GLY A 387 -2.55 20.64 2.36
C GLY A 387 -2.88 20.93 3.81
N GLY A 388 -2.91 22.22 4.16
CA GLY A 388 -3.34 22.68 5.48
C GLY A 388 -3.11 24.18 5.68
N ASN A 389 -3.74 24.72 6.72
CA ASN A 389 -3.51 26.10 7.12
C ASN A 389 -2.17 26.23 7.86
N VAL A 390 -1.38 27.24 7.51
CA VAL A 390 -0.07 27.52 8.10
C VAL A 390 -0.07 28.95 8.60
N GLY A 391 -0.64 29.18 9.77
CA GLY A 391 -0.69 30.48 10.43
C GLY A 391 -1.16 31.59 9.51
N ALA A 392 -0.37 32.67 9.43
CA ALA A 392 -0.62 33.84 8.58
C ALA A 392 -0.56 33.54 7.07
N TYR A 393 0.09 32.46 6.65
CA TYR A 393 0.13 32.06 5.24
C TYR A 393 -1.20 31.47 4.75
N GLY A 394 -2.18 31.19 5.63
CA GLY A 394 -3.44 30.59 5.21
C GLY A 394 -3.26 29.16 4.70
N TRP A 395 -4.04 28.78 3.68
CA TRP A 395 -4.02 27.43 3.11
C TRP A 395 -2.84 27.25 2.16
N ILE A 396 -2.06 26.18 2.36
CA ILE A 396 -1.01 25.71 1.46
C ILE A 396 -1.36 24.32 0.95
N GLY A 397 -1.38 24.12 -0.36
CA GLY A 397 -1.65 22.82 -0.99
C GLY A 397 -2.80 22.86 -2.01
N PRO A 398 -3.17 21.71 -2.58
CA PRO A 398 -4.29 21.61 -3.52
C PRO A 398 -5.62 21.90 -2.81
N SER A 399 -6.58 22.49 -3.54
CA SER A 399 -7.98 22.55 -3.06
C SER A 399 -8.55 21.13 -3.06
N PRO A 400 -8.92 20.55 -1.89
CA PRO A 400 -9.32 19.14 -1.82
C PRO A 400 -10.52 18.81 -2.70
N TRP A 401 -11.49 19.71 -2.76
CA TRP A 401 -12.74 19.52 -3.53
C TRP A 401 -12.50 19.59 -5.05
N ILE A 402 -11.67 20.54 -5.49
CA ILE A 402 -11.35 20.67 -6.92
C ILE A 402 -10.49 19.49 -7.36
N PHE A 403 -9.55 19.08 -6.54
CA PHE A 403 -8.69 17.92 -6.81
C PHE A 403 -9.49 16.61 -6.82
N MET A 404 -10.48 16.45 -5.95
CA MET A 404 -11.44 15.34 -5.95
C MET A 404 -12.15 15.21 -7.29
N LEU A 405 -12.74 16.33 -7.78
CA LEU A 405 -13.47 16.34 -9.04
C LEU A 405 -12.55 16.11 -10.24
N ALA A 406 -11.37 16.71 -10.25
CA ALA A 406 -10.39 16.51 -11.30
C ALA A 406 -9.91 15.05 -11.36
N ALA A 407 -9.61 14.43 -10.23
CA ALA A 407 -9.20 13.03 -10.18
C ALA A 407 -10.30 12.10 -10.70
N ALA A 408 -11.57 12.34 -10.30
CA ALA A 408 -12.71 11.60 -10.81
C ALA A 408 -12.89 11.78 -12.33
N ALA A 409 -12.77 13.01 -12.83
CA ALA A 409 -12.92 13.33 -14.25
C ALA A 409 -11.81 12.68 -15.09
N TRP A 410 -10.55 12.78 -14.67
CA TRP A 410 -9.43 12.16 -15.37
C TRP A 410 -9.53 10.63 -15.41
N VAL A 411 -9.70 9.99 -14.28
CA VAL A 411 -9.73 8.52 -14.21
C VAL A 411 -11.02 7.98 -14.78
N GLY A 412 -12.17 8.54 -14.39
CA GLY A 412 -13.48 8.13 -14.87
C GLY A 412 -13.68 8.42 -16.36
N GLY A 413 -13.23 9.59 -16.83
CA GLY A 413 -13.33 9.98 -18.25
C GLY A 413 -12.53 9.05 -19.16
N ILE A 414 -11.26 8.77 -18.82
CA ILE A 414 -10.42 7.87 -19.63
C ILE A 414 -10.89 6.42 -19.51
N ALA A 415 -11.28 5.95 -18.30
CA ALA A 415 -11.87 4.62 -18.14
C ALA A 415 -13.15 4.46 -18.93
N GLY A 416 -14.03 5.49 -18.91
CA GLY A 416 -15.27 5.53 -19.69
C GLY A 416 -15.02 5.51 -21.20
N ALA A 417 -14.06 6.31 -21.68
CA ALA A 417 -13.68 6.32 -23.09
C ALA A 417 -13.12 4.96 -23.53
N THR A 418 -12.26 4.34 -22.73
CA THR A 418 -11.72 3.01 -23.05
C THR A 418 -12.79 1.92 -23.06
N TRP A 419 -13.74 1.97 -22.12
CA TRP A 419 -14.89 1.08 -22.08
C TRP A 419 -15.80 1.28 -23.31
N LEU A 420 -16.10 2.52 -23.66
CA LEU A 420 -16.95 2.85 -24.81
C LEU A 420 -16.33 2.38 -26.11
N ILE A 421 -15.06 2.65 -26.36
CA ILE A 421 -14.34 2.17 -27.56
C ILE A 421 -14.37 0.64 -27.60
N ALA A 422 -14.11 -0.04 -26.48
CA ALA A 422 -14.17 -1.50 -26.42
C ALA A 422 -15.58 -2.05 -26.69
N SER A 423 -16.65 -1.33 -26.33
CA SER A 423 -18.04 -1.74 -26.60
C SER A 423 -18.38 -1.70 -28.07
N PHE A 424 -17.86 -0.70 -28.81
CA PHE A 424 -18.10 -0.57 -30.24
C PHE A 424 -17.21 -1.47 -31.10
N THR A 425 -16.02 -1.85 -30.59
CA THR A 425 -15.06 -2.69 -31.33
C THR A 425 -15.23 -4.18 -31.10
N ARG A 426 -16.11 -4.59 -30.16
CA ARG A 426 -16.43 -6.01 -29.97
C ARG A 426 -17.25 -6.49 -31.14
N PRO A 427 -16.83 -7.54 -31.90
CA PRO A 427 -17.73 -8.19 -32.81
C PRO A 427 -18.96 -8.66 -32.01
N ARG A 428 -20.13 -8.33 -32.49
CA ARG A 428 -21.39 -8.91 -32.02
C ARG A 428 -21.24 -10.40 -32.32
N VAL A 429 -21.01 -11.21 -31.31
CA VAL A 429 -21.20 -12.66 -31.43
C VAL A 429 -22.70 -12.79 -31.64
N GLU A 430 -23.07 -13.04 -32.90
CA GLU A 430 -24.45 -13.26 -33.30
C GLU A 430 -24.96 -14.43 -32.47
N GLU A 431 -25.94 -14.17 -31.62
CA GLU A 431 -26.80 -15.19 -30.98
C GLU A 431 -27.60 -15.97 -32.04
N GLU A 432 -27.33 -15.78 -33.31
CA GLU A 432 -27.97 -16.48 -34.42
C GLU A 432 -27.55 -17.95 -34.56
N GLU A 433 -26.45 -18.40 -33.96
CA GLU A 433 -26.04 -19.80 -34.09
C GLU A 433 -26.74 -20.78 -33.12
N MET A 434 -27.61 -20.27 -32.21
CA MET A 434 -28.43 -21.11 -31.33
C MET A 434 -29.90 -21.22 -31.73
N LEU A 435 -30.35 -20.55 -32.81
CA LEU A 435 -31.71 -20.63 -33.29
C LEU A 435 -31.86 -21.44 -34.60
N ASP A 436 -30.78 -21.78 -35.28
CA ASP A 436 -30.76 -22.68 -36.45
C ASP A 436 -30.35 -24.11 -36.09
N GLY A 437 -30.73 -24.56 -34.92
CA GLY A 437 -30.77 -26.00 -34.59
C GLY A 437 -31.94 -26.60 -35.35
N ASP A 438 -31.67 -27.12 -36.54
CA ASP A 438 -32.54 -27.93 -37.37
C ASP A 438 -33.32 -28.98 -36.50
N PRO A 439 -34.66 -28.94 -36.47
CA PRO A 439 -35.44 -29.92 -35.71
C PRO A 439 -35.56 -31.27 -36.42
N GLN A 440 -34.69 -31.61 -37.37
CA GLN A 440 -34.67 -32.90 -38.05
C GLN A 440 -33.37 -33.67 -37.80
N GLY A 441 -33.08 -33.92 -36.55
CA GLY A 441 -32.13 -34.95 -36.14
C GLY A 441 -32.74 -36.32 -36.33
N THR A 442 -32.40 -36.99 -37.41
CA THR A 442 -32.64 -38.39 -37.67
C THR A 442 -32.25 -39.23 -36.42
N PRO A 443 -33.16 -40.14 -35.91
CA PRO A 443 -32.84 -40.95 -34.74
C PRO A 443 -31.67 -41.88 -35.07
N ALA A 444 -30.64 -41.88 -34.27
CA ALA A 444 -29.54 -42.81 -34.31
C ALA A 444 -30.06 -44.21 -34.15
N PRO A 445 -29.54 -45.23 -34.91
CA PRO A 445 -29.99 -46.61 -34.80
C PRO A 445 -29.65 -47.19 -33.42
N LYS A 446 -30.71 -47.78 -32.85
CA LYS A 446 -30.71 -48.47 -31.56
C LYS A 446 -29.72 -49.64 -31.63
N PRO A 447 -28.77 -49.83 -30.71
CA PRO A 447 -27.92 -51.00 -30.70
C PRO A 447 -28.73 -52.27 -30.43
N GLU A 448 -28.53 -53.29 -31.26
CA GLU A 448 -29.09 -54.64 -31.12
C GLU A 448 -28.65 -55.27 -29.79
N PRO A 449 -29.55 -56.03 -29.14
CA PRO A 449 -29.22 -56.75 -27.91
C PRO A 449 -28.32 -57.97 -28.27
N LYS A 450 -27.17 -58.07 -27.67
CA LYS A 450 -26.38 -59.31 -27.65
C LYS A 450 -27.09 -60.37 -26.86
N ALA A 451 -27.26 -61.56 -27.51
CA ALA A 451 -27.81 -62.76 -26.95
C ALA A 451 -26.99 -63.22 -25.72
N GLU A 452 -27.68 -63.48 -24.63
CA GLU A 452 -27.21 -64.26 -23.49
C GLU A 452 -27.35 -65.74 -23.81
N PRO A 453 -26.43 -66.62 -23.36
CA PRO A 453 -26.61 -68.03 -23.36
C PRO A 453 -27.52 -68.50 -22.16
N GLU A 454 -28.45 -69.39 -22.48
CA GLU A 454 -29.25 -70.16 -21.52
C GLU A 454 -28.35 -71.03 -20.61
N GLU A 455 -28.65 -70.98 -19.30
CA GLU A 455 -28.43 -72.14 -18.45
C GLU A 455 -29.53 -72.25 -17.34
N THR A 456 -30.38 -73.18 -17.57
CA THR A 456 -31.15 -74.15 -16.75
C THR A 456 -31.29 -73.94 -15.25
N ALA A 457 -32.53 -73.87 -14.88
CA ALA A 457 -33.31 -74.65 -13.91
C ALA A 457 -32.73 -74.91 -12.50
N GLU A 458 -33.45 -74.61 -11.47
CA GLU A 458 -34.25 -75.48 -10.62
C GLU A 458 -34.80 -74.78 -9.39
N SER A 459 -36.05 -74.76 -9.29
CA SER A 459 -36.96 -75.18 -8.23
C SER A 459 -36.84 -74.71 -6.78
N SER A 460 -37.93 -74.33 -6.32
CA SER A 460 -38.72 -74.56 -5.12
C SER A 460 -38.90 -73.34 -4.25
N GLU A 461 -40.08 -72.83 -4.15
CA GLU A 461 -41.25 -73.25 -3.32
C GLU A 461 -41.26 -72.61 -1.93
N SER A 462 -42.42 -72.05 -1.66
CA SER A 462 -43.06 -71.83 -0.33
C SER A 462 -42.74 -70.47 0.36
N ALA A 463 -43.68 -69.74 0.42
CA ALA A 463 -44.88 -69.60 1.22
C ALA A 463 -44.83 -68.45 2.23
N GLU A 464 -45.86 -67.69 2.13
CA GLU A 464 -46.79 -67.21 3.17
C GLU A 464 -46.28 -66.11 4.11
N ALA A 465 -46.96 -65.07 3.95
CA ALA A 465 -48.10 -64.57 4.73
C ALA A 465 -47.73 -63.77 6.01
N GLY A 466 -48.37 -62.69 6.12
CA GLY A 466 -48.90 -62.23 7.38
C GLY A 466 -48.51 -60.77 7.73
N LEU A 467 -49.36 -59.90 7.35
CA LEU A 467 -50.30 -59.14 8.19
C LEU A 467 -49.74 -58.27 9.33
N GLN A 468 -50.07 -57.02 9.14
CA GLN A 468 -50.80 -56.16 10.08
C GLN A 468 -50.04 -55.38 11.16
N GLU A 469 -50.30 -54.08 11.06
CA GLU A 469 -50.81 -53.14 12.10
C GLU A 469 -49.96 -53.01 13.37
N ASP A 470 -49.82 -51.93 13.99
CA ASP A 470 -50.55 -50.68 14.22
C ASP A 470 -49.77 -49.85 15.23
N LYS A 471 -49.93 -48.55 15.14
CA LYS A 471 -49.89 -47.52 16.23
C LYS A 471 -48.81 -47.54 17.33
N SER A 472 -48.11 -46.53 17.44
CA SER A 472 -48.31 -45.44 18.41
C SER A 472 -47.30 -44.35 18.16
#